data_4b8b7b23ca1658cfa7c0d57c9a29c412
#
_entry.id   4b8b7b23ca1658cfa7c0d57c9a29c412
#
_cell.length_a   1.000
_cell.length_b   1.000
_cell.length_c   1.000
_cell.angle_alpha   90.00
_cell.angle_beta   90.00
_cell.angle_gamma   90.00
#
_symmetry.space_group_name_H-M   'P 1'
#
loop_
_entity.id
_entity.type
_entity.pdbx_description
1 polymer ?
#
loop_
_entity_poly.entity_id
_entity_poly.type
_entity_poly.pdbx_seq_one_letter_code
_entity_poly.pdbx_strand_id
1 'polypeptide(L)'
;VPYFGPRLEDLLKEDKLTVNALELLEFPLYYKFPPDVVIVLGRNDEEKRRLQNFFLPEDLRLYLVGPGGPMALVRANWKEKSPSEIHRIIHIAARVAASHWDTQKPLGMVQAHWRFESSPETFRISVKPFQSPHELEEHQLKLV
;
A
#
# COMPACT_ATOMS: atom_id res chain seq x y z
N VAL A 1 10.03 -7.51 -17.03
CA VAL A 1 9.89 -7.27 -15.60
C VAL A 1 9.60 -8.60 -14.91
N PRO A 2 10.51 -9.12 -14.07
CA PRO A 2 10.40 -10.49 -13.56
C PRO A 2 9.20 -10.74 -12.64
N TYR A 3 8.66 -9.73 -12.02
CA TYR A 3 7.49 -9.89 -11.13
C TYR A 3 6.14 -9.72 -11.85
N PHE A 4 6.14 -9.30 -13.11
CA PHE A 4 4.90 -8.96 -13.83
C PHE A 4 4.01 -10.19 -14.08
N GLY A 5 4.60 -11.31 -14.51
CA GLY A 5 3.86 -12.53 -14.82
C GLY A 5 3.04 -13.07 -13.65
N PRO A 6 3.65 -13.30 -12.46
CA PRO A 6 2.89 -13.76 -11.29
C PRO A 6 1.78 -12.82 -10.86
N ARG A 7 2.01 -11.52 -10.94
CA ARG A 7 0.98 -10.52 -10.60
C ARG A 7 -0.17 -10.54 -11.60
N LEU A 8 0.13 -10.72 -12.89
CA LEU A 8 -0.89 -10.83 -13.92
C LEU A 8 -1.76 -12.07 -13.71
N GLU A 9 -1.16 -13.20 -13.37
CA GLU A 9 -1.90 -14.42 -13.06
C GLU A 9 -2.89 -14.21 -11.92
N ASP A 10 -2.48 -13.51 -10.86
CA ASP A 10 -3.35 -13.20 -9.73
C ASP A 10 -4.56 -12.37 -10.16
N LEU A 11 -4.36 -11.35 -10.98
CA LEU A 11 -5.45 -10.53 -11.49
C LEU A 11 -6.42 -11.33 -12.35
N LEU A 12 -5.91 -12.22 -13.18
CA LEU A 12 -6.74 -13.07 -14.04
C LEU A 12 -7.59 -14.03 -13.21
N LYS A 13 -7.03 -14.60 -12.15
CA LYS A 13 -7.75 -15.50 -11.25
C LYS A 13 -8.85 -14.79 -10.48
N GLU A 14 -8.63 -13.54 -10.13
CA GLU A 14 -9.57 -12.76 -9.34
C GLU A 14 -10.62 -12.03 -10.19
N ASP A 15 -10.53 -12.16 -11.51
CA ASP A 15 -11.41 -11.49 -12.47
C ASP A 15 -11.45 -9.95 -12.27
N LYS A 16 -10.26 -9.39 -11.96
CA LYS A 16 -10.11 -7.95 -11.67
C LYS A 16 -9.23 -7.24 -12.70
N LEU A 17 -9.15 -7.77 -13.92
CA LEU A 17 -8.27 -7.22 -14.94
C LEU A 17 -8.87 -5.93 -15.52
N THR A 18 -8.26 -4.80 -15.18
CA THR A 18 -8.51 -3.49 -15.80
C THR A 18 -7.19 -2.91 -16.28
N VAL A 19 -7.23 -1.91 -17.14
CA VAL A 19 -6.00 -1.23 -17.59
C VAL A 19 -5.28 -0.62 -16.39
N ASN A 20 -6.02 0.01 -15.48
CA ASN A 20 -5.45 0.59 -14.27
C ASN A 20 -4.74 -0.46 -13.41
N ALA A 21 -5.42 -1.59 -13.14
CA ALA A 21 -4.83 -2.68 -12.35
C ALA A 21 -3.62 -3.28 -13.05
N LEU A 22 -3.66 -3.41 -14.37
CA LEU A 22 -2.55 -3.95 -15.16
C LEU A 22 -1.31 -3.07 -15.07
N GLU A 23 -1.48 -1.75 -15.17
CA GLU A 23 -0.35 -0.82 -15.09
C GLU A 23 0.27 -0.74 -13.71
N LEU A 24 -0.52 -0.94 -12.64
CA LEU A 24 0.02 -1.00 -11.28
C LEU A 24 0.99 -2.16 -11.07
N LEU A 25 0.89 -3.21 -11.88
CA LEU A 25 1.81 -4.36 -11.79
C LEU A 25 3.26 -4.00 -12.09
N GLU A 26 3.52 -2.86 -12.73
CA GLU A 26 4.86 -2.42 -13.07
C GLU A 26 5.62 -1.77 -11.92
N PHE A 27 4.93 -1.44 -10.84
CA PHE A 27 5.59 -0.85 -9.67
C PHE A 27 6.43 -1.90 -8.94
N PRO A 28 7.66 -1.58 -8.50
CA PRO A 28 8.54 -2.55 -7.85
C PRO A 28 7.97 -3.13 -6.55
N LEU A 29 7.29 -2.32 -5.75
CA LEU A 29 6.76 -2.76 -4.46
C LEU A 29 5.23 -2.90 -4.54
N TYR A 30 4.82 -4.12 -4.76
CA TYR A 30 3.42 -4.51 -4.91
C TYR A 30 3.14 -5.64 -3.91
N TYR A 31 2.37 -5.32 -2.86
CA TYR A 31 2.06 -6.27 -1.80
C TYR A 31 0.63 -6.74 -1.88
N LYS A 32 0.41 -7.99 -1.50
CA LYS A 32 -0.93 -8.56 -1.33
C LYS A 32 -1.16 -8.93 0.12
N PHE A 33 -2.40 -8.76 0.56
CA PHE A 33 -2.85 -9.08 1.90
C PHE A 33 -4.24 -9.70 1.81
N PRO A 34 -4.47 -10.91 2.39
CA PRO A 34 -5.78 -11.56 2.28
C PRO A 34 -6.91 -10.75 2.90
N PRO A 35 -8.13 -10.85 2.36
CA PRO A 35 -8.49 -11.70 1.21
C PRO A 35 -8.29 -11.02 -0.15
N ASP A 36 -8.28 -9.70 -0.24
CA ASP A 36 -8.36 -8.99 -1.51
C ASP A 36 -7.58 -7.67 -1.54
N VAL A 37 -6.73 -7.43 -0.54
CA VAL A 37 -6.04 -6.14 -0.39
C VAL A 37 -4.77 -6.10 -1.23
N VAL A 38 -4.60 -5.01 -1.97
CA VAL A 38 -3.38 -4.70 -2.72
C VAL A 38 -2.82 -3.39 -2.17
N ILE A 39 -1.51 -3.39 -1.89
CA ILE A 39 -0.78 -2.21 -1.42
C ILE A 39 0.37 -1.97 -2.40
N VAL A 40 0.35 -0.82 -3.08
CA VAL A 40 1.39 -0.43 -4.03
C VAL A 40 2.11 0.78 -3.46
N LEU A 41 3.45 0.71 -3.41
CA LEU A 41 4.26 1.78 -2.84
C LEU A 41 4.97 2.60 -3.89
N GLY A 42 4.99 3.92 -3.67
CA GLY A 42 5.90 4.84 -4.35
C GLY A 42 7.00 5.22 -3.37
N ARG A 43 8.23 4.75 -3.60
CA ARG A 43 9.37 4.90 -2.69
C ARG A 43 10.08 6.24 -2.83
N ASN A 44 10.07 6.79 -4.03
CA ASN A 44 10.82 8.00 -4.38
C ASN A 44 9.91 8.96 -5.15
N ASP A 45 10.41 10.14 -5.45
CA ASP A 45 9.60 11.17 -6.10
C ASP A 45 9.07 10.75 -7.47
N GLU A 46 9.87 10.01 -8.24
CA GLU A 46 9.44 9.51 -9.54
C GLU A 46 8.29 8.51 -9.42
N GLU A 47 8.45 7.51 -8.55
CA GLU A 47 7.42 6.50 -8.33
C GLU A 47 6.14 7.12 -7.75
N LYS A 48 6.27 8.05 -6.81
CA LYS A 48 5.12 8.74 -6.24
C LYS A 48 4.37 9.55 -7.30
N ARG A 49 5.09 10.21 -8.18
CA ARG A 49 4.49 11.00 -9.26
C ARG A 49 3.71 10.11 -10.23
N ARG A 50 4.27 8.97 -10.58
CA ARG A 50 3.58 7.97 -11.42
C ARG A 50 2.36 7.39 -10.72
N LEU A 51 2.50 7.04 -9.45
CA LEU A 51 1.42 6.43 -8.67
C LEU A 51 0.20 7.34 -8.54
N GLN A 52 0.41 8.65 -8.50
CA GLN A 52 -0.68 9.64 -8.44
C GLN A 52 -1.73 9.44 -9.53
N ASN A 53 -1.34 8.91 -10.69
CA ASN A 53 -2.22 8.77 -11.84
C ASN A 53 -3.15 7.56 -11.74
N PHE A 54 -2.97 6.69 -10.75
CA PHE A 54 -3.67 5.41 -10.69
C PHE A 54 -4.70 5.32 -9.57
N PHE A 55 -4.83 6.34 -8.73
CA PHE A 55 -5.82 6.32 -7.66
C PHE A 55 -7.23 6.40 -8.21
N LEU A 56 -8.03 5.37 -7.90
CA LEU A 56 -9.46 5.36 -8.17
C LEU A 56 -10.21 5.97 -6.98
N PRO A 57 -11.47 6.41 -7.17
CA PRO A 57 -12.22 7.06 -6.09
C PRO A 57 -12.33 6.24 -4.80
N GLU A 58 -12.40 4.91 -4.90
CA GLU A 58 -12.50 4.03 -3.73
C GLU A 58 -11.16 3.73 -3.08
N ASP A 59 -10.05 4.03 -3.73
CA ASP A 59 -8.72 3.73 -3.18
C ASP A 59 -8.42 4.57 -1.96
N LEU A 60 -7.61 4.01 -1.07
CA LEU A 60 -7.09 4.73 0.08
C LEU A 60 -5.69 5.24 -0.26
N ARG A 61 -5.47 6.51 0.01
CA ARG A 61 -4.18 7.17 -0.14
C ARG A 61 -3.54 7.32 1.23
N LEU A 62 -2.30 6.86 1.35
CA LEU A 62 -1.55 6.94 2.59
C LEU A 62 -0.15 7.48 2.29
N TYR A 63 0.35 8.37 3.12
CA TYR A 63 1.71 8.88 2.97
C TYR A 63 2.37 9.13 4.31
N LEU A 64 3.67 8.92 4.37
CA LEU A 64 4.48 9.15 5.55
C LEU A 64 4.82 10.63 5.64
N VAL A 65 4.74 11.18 6.85
CA VAL A 65 4.99 12.59 7.09
C VAL A 65 6.48 12.82 7.28
N GLY A 66 7.08 13.55 6.34
CA GLY A 66 8.49 13.90 6.40
C GLY A 66 9.17 13.84 5.03
N PRO A 67 10.40 14.40 4.92
CA PRO A 67 11.14 14.41 3.66
C PRO A 67 11.43 13.01 3.15
N GLY A 68 11.12 12.76 1.88
CA GLY A 68 11.35 11.46 1.25
C GLY A 68 10.43 10.34 1.71
N GLY A 69 9.37 10.65 2.44
CA GLY A 69 8.43 9.64 2.92
C GLY A 69 7.71 8.94 1.77
N PRO A 70 7.62 7.59 1.81
CA PRO A 70 6.88 6.84 0.81
C PRO A 70 5.39 7.13 0.82
N MET A 71 4.75 6.85 -0.33
CA MET A 71 3.31 6.91 -0.50
C MET A 71 2.79 5.52 -0.82
N ALA A 72 1.58 5.22 -0.35
CA ALA A 72 0.92 3.95 -0.65
C ALA A 72 -0.45 4.17 -1.29
N LEU A 73 -0.75 3.35 -2.29
CA LEU A 73 -2.09 3.17 -2.82
C LEU A 73 -2.61 1.86 -2.23
N VAL A 74 -3.73 1.90 -1.54
CA VAL A 74 -4.33 0.72 -0.93
C VAL A 74 -5.68 0.47 -1.59
N ARG A 75 -5.83 -0.69 -2.21
CA ARG A 75 -7.04 -1.08 -2.93
C ARG A 75 -7.63 -2.34 -2.33
N ALA A 76 -8.92 -2.29 -2.05
CA ALA A 76 -9.63 -3.41 -1.45
C ALA A 76 -11.13 -3.25 -1.70
N ASN A 77 -11.88 -4.31 -1.44
CA ASN A 77 -13.34 -4.21 -1.44
C ASN A 77 -13.81 -3.69 -0.06
N TRP A 78 -13.73 -2.38 0.11
CA TRP A 78 -13.99 -1.72 1.38
C TRP A 78 -15.41 -1.93 1.91
N LYS A 79 -16.37 -2.09 1.00
CA LYS A 79 -17.79 -2.29 1.37
C LYS A 79 -18.02 -3.58 2.12
N GLU A 80 -17.17 -4.58 1.91
CA GLU A 80 -17.29 -5.89 2.57
C GLU A 80 -16.52 -5.96 3.89
N LYS A 81 -15.92 -4.86 4.32
CA LYS A 81 -15.03 -4.86 5.48
C LYS A 81 -15.66 -4.17 6.68
N SER A 82 -15.43 -4.74 7.86
CA SER A 82 -15.80 -4.11 9.13
C SER A 82 -14.86 -2.94 9.44
N PRO A 83 -15.27 -2.02 10.32
CA PRO A 83 -14.38 -0.94 10.75
C PRO A 83 -13.05 -1.44 11.33
N SER A 84 -13.06 -2.54 12.07
CA SER A 84 -11.82 -3.10 12.63
C SER A 84 -10.91 -3.69 11.55
N GLU A 85 -11.47 -4.31 10.52
CA GLU A 85 -10.69 -4.79 9.37
C GLU A 85 -10.07 -3.63 8.60
N ILE A 86 -10.82 -2.57 8.36
CA ILE A 86 -10.31 -1.36 7.70
C ILE A 86 -9.15 -0.76 8.49
N HIS A 87 -9.30 -0.64 9.80
CA HIS A 87 -8.25 -0.12 10.67
C HIS A 87 -6.99 -0.99 10.60
N ARG A 88 -7.15 -2.31 10.61
CA ARG A 88 -6.02 -3.24 10.49
C ARG A 88 -5.28 -3.08 9.17
N ILE A 89 -6.02 -2.93 8.06
CA ILE A 89 -5.43 -2.73 6.74
C ILE A 89 -4.63 -1.44 6.71
N ILE A 90 -5.19 -0.36 7.22
CA ILE A 90 -4.51 0.94 7.27
C ILE A 90 -3.23 0.86 8.09
N HIS A 91 -3.30 0.21 9.24
CA HIS A 91 -2.15 0.03 10.13
C HIS A 91 -1.03 -0.76 9.44
N ILE A 92 -1.37 -1.85 8.76
CA ILE A 92 -0.39 -2.67 8.03
C ILE A 92 0.21 -1.89 6.86
N ALA A 93 -0.62 -1.18 6.09
CA ALA A 93 -0.13 -0.38 4.97
C ALA A 93 0.85 0.71 5.44
N ALA A 94 0.53 1.37 6.54
CA ALA A 94 1.42 2.39 7.12
C ALA A 94 2.75 1.77 7.58
N ARG A 95 2.72 0.61 8.20
CA ARG A 95 3.93 -0.09 8.67
C ARG A 95 4.82 -0.52 7.50
N VAL A 96 4.24 -1.07 6.44
CA VAL A 96 5.04 -1.49 5.27
C VAL A 96 5.62 -0.29 4.54
N ALA A 97 4.87 0.79 4.42
CA ALA A 97 5.40 2.02 3.83
C ALA A 97 6.56 2.58 4.66
N ALA A 98 6.41 2.61 5.98
CA ALA A 98 7.47 3.07 6.88
C ALA A 98 8.75 2.21 6.75
N SER A 99 8.60 0.92 6.49
CA SER A 99 9.73 0.00 6.32
C SER A 99 10.59 0.30 5.10
N HIS A 100 10.04 1.04 4.14
CA HIS A 100 10.74 1.42 2.91
C HIS A 100 11.16 2.90 2.87
N TRP A 101 11.24 3.54 4.03
CA TRP A 101 11.71 4.92 4.13
C TRP A 101 13.24 4.92 4.18
N ASP A 102 13.87 5.19 3.05
CA ASP A 102 15.30 4.97 2.85
C ASP A 102 16.23 5.96 3.53
N THR A 103 15.83 7.21 3.69
CA THR A 103 16.75 8.27 4.09
C THR A 103 17.09 8.27 5.58
N GLN A 104 16.23 7.70 6.40
CA GLN A 104 16.50 7.48 7.82
C GLN A 104 15.50 6.43 8.28
N LYS A 105 15.94 5.19 8.44
CA LYS A 105 15.06 4.19 9.05
C LYS A 105 14.71 4.67 10.45
N PRO A 106 13.49 5.14 10.67
CA PRO A 106 13.10 5.60 12.00
C PRO A 106 13.09 4.41 12.94
N LEU A 107 13.78 4.54 14.08
CA LEU A 107 13.84 3.49 15.09
C LEU A 107 12.62 3.47 15.99
N GLY A 108 11.71 4.42 15.84
CA GLY A 108 10.54 4.55 16.67
C GLY A 108 9.26 4.70 15.87
N MET A 109 8.25 5.27 16.51
CA MET A 109 6.97 5.54 15.88
C MET A 109 7.11 6.61 14.81
N VAL A 110 6.46 6.38 13.66
CA VAL A 110 6.37 7.36 12.59
C VAL A 110 4.90 7.70 12.35
N GLN A 111 4.65 8.91 11.88
CA GLN A 111 3.32 9.37 11.60
C GLN A 111 3.00 9.23 10.12
N ALA A 112 1.81 8.69 9.83
CA ALA A 112 1.25 8.62 8.49
C ALA A 112 -0.07 9.38 8.44
N HIS A 113 -0.35 9.97 7.29
CA HIS A 113 -1.66 10.53 6.98
C HIS A 113 -2.34 9.63 5.96
N TRP A 114 -3.65 9.48 6.09
CA TRP A 114 -4.42 8.69 5.13
C TRP A 114 -5.80 9.30 4.89
N ARG A 115 -6.34 9.04 3.72
CA ARG A 115 -7.70 9.39 3.34
C ARG A 115 -8.16 8.50 2.20
N PHE A 116 -9.46 8.34 2.05
CA PHE A 116 -9.99 7.79 0.81
C PHE A 116 -9.90 8.85 -0.28
N GLU A 117 -9.57 8.43 -1.50
CA GLU A 117 -9.33 9.37 -2.60
C GLU A 117 -10.53 10.27 -2.87
N SER A 118 -11.75 9.73 -2.78
CA SER A 118 -12.99 10.49 -3.01
C SER A 118 -13.40 11.37 -1.83
N SER A 119 -12.71 11.32 -0.69
CA SER A 119 -13.05 12.09 0.51
C SER A 119 -11.94 13.09 0.83
N PRO A 120 -12.26 14.34 1.13
CA PRO A 120 -11.25 15.34 1.54
C PRO A 120 -10.77 15.16 2.97
N GLU A 121 -11.47 14.38 3.78
CA GLU A 121 -11.13 14.20 5.18
C GLU A 121 -9.87 13.36 5.35
N THR A 122 -8.86 13.92 6.03
CA THR A 122 -7.56 13.28 6.26
C THR A 122 -7.41 12.89 7.72
N PHE A 123 -6.95 11.68 7.94
CA PHE A 123 -6.74 11.12 9.28
C PHE A 123 -5.25 10.85 9.50
N ARG A 124 -4.89 10.65 10.77
CA ARG A 124 -3.51 10.37 11.19
C ARG A 124 -3.43 9.03 11.89
N ILE A 125 -2.29 8.37 11.72
CA ILE A 125 -1.98 7.15 12.44
C ILE A 125 -0.48 7.13 12.74
N SER A 126 -0.11 6.61 13.91
CA SER A 126 1.30 6.44 14.29
C SER A 126 1.60 4.95 14.32
N VAL A 127 2.67 4.55 13.65
CA VAL A 127 3.04 3.14 13.51
C VAL A 127 4.54 2.95 13.65
N LYS A 128 4.95 1.70 13.94
CA LYS A 128 6.34 1.28 13.85
C LYS A 128 6.57 0.59 12.52
N PRO A 129 7.72 0.83 11.86
CA PRO A 129 8.10 0.05 10.69
C PRO A 129 8.18 -1.44 11.03
N PHE A 130 7.95 -2.29 10.05
CA PHE A 130 8.27 -3.70 10.20
C PHE A 130 9.78 -3.88 10.39
N GLN A 131 10.16 -4.76 11.30
CA GLN A 131 11.56 -4.94 11.68
C GLN A 131 12.27 -6.01 10.84
N SER A 132 11.52 -6.95 10.26
CA SER A 132 12.08 -8.05 9.50
C SER A 132 11.07 -8.61 8.50
N PRO A 133 11.53 -9.33 7.46
CA PRO A 133 10.63 -10.06 6.57
C PRO A 133 9.75 -11.07 7.28
N HIS A 134 10.24 -11.67 8.35
CA HIS A 134 9.48 -12.62 9.16
C HIS A 134 8.22 -11.98 9.75
N GLU A 135 8.32 -10.74 10.22
CA GLU A 135 7.18 -10.01 10.76
C GLU A 135 6.12 -9.75 9.68
N LEU A 136 6.53 -9.52 8.44
CA LEU A 136 5.60 -9.40 7.31
C LEU A 136 4.80 -10.68 7.12
N GLU A 137 5.46 -11.84 7.19
CA GLU A 137 4.83 -13.14 7.06
C GLU A 137 3.80 -13.40 8.17
N GLU A 138 4.11 -13.00 9.40
CA GLU A 138 3.19 -13.13 10.54
C GLU A 138 1.88 -12.39 10.30
N HIS A 139 1.92 -11.29 9.54
CA HIS A 139 0.74 -10.51 9.18
C HIS A 139 0.12 -10.92 7.85
N GLN A 140 0.60 -12.02 7.26
CA GLN A 140 0.12 -12.54 5.98
C GLN A 140 0.34 -11.57 4.81
N LEU A 141 1.26 -10.62 4.95
CA LEU A 141 1.60 -9.68 3.91
C LEU A 141 2.64 -10.29 2.99
N LYS A 142 2.36 -10.29 1.70
CA LYS A 142 3.20 -10.93 0.69
C LYS A 142 3.63 -9.93 -0.37
N LEU A 143 4.93 -9.77 -0.55
CA LEU A 143 5.49 -9.06 -1.71
C LEU A 143 5.38 -9.97 -2.93
N VAL A 144 4.68 -9.50 -3.92
CA VAL A 144 4.44 -10.27 -5.15
C VAL A 144 5.40 -9.87 -6.26
#